data_21847166b6f68084c7372d092f1e64aa
#
_entry.id   21847166b6f68084c7372d092f1e64aa
#
_cell.length_a   1.000
_cell.length_b   1.000
_cell.length_c   1.000
_cell.angle_alpha   90.00
_cell.angle_beta   90.00
_cell.angle_gamma   90.00
#
_symmetry.space_group_name_H-M   'P 1'
#
loop_
_entity.id
_entity.type
_entity.pdbx_description
1 polymer ?
#
loop_
_entity_poly.entity_id
_entity_poly.type
_entity_poly.pdbx_seq_one_letter_code
_entity_poly.pdbx_strand_id
1 'polypeptide(L)'
;MSDGQSYEIEIRFCASSPEEVYALLPFFEQSLRAPKRWATDIIGRDLYETGRLLRLGRTLSPDRTRYSLGYKGPDLGTVANIRQEWGEEITDGIGASAILATLGLAADYPTYSAVVDALTQAGYTPFMHFAGVDRLGYYAPLNLHTKLCQCEAILDEQYLVELEMGASSLAEARAAEARLQAIAEEYHLTERLFRDEPPTLLYQRTFG
;
A
#
# COMPACT_ATOMS: atom_id res chain seq x y z
N MET A 1 5.27 -21.05 6.83
CA MET A 1 4.06 -20.20 6.77
C MET A 1 3.69 -20.15 5.31
N SER A 2 2.46 -20.41 4.94
CA SER A 2 2.03 -20.57 3.55
C SER A 2 2.16 -19.22 2.84
N ASP A 3 3.00 -19.16 1.82
CA ASP A 3 3.10 -18.06 0.85
C ASP A 3 1.83 -18.02 -0.03
N GLY A 4 0.69 -17.87 0.63
CA GLY A 4 -0.59 -17.74 -0.05
C GLY A 4 -0.73 -16.32 -0.60
N GLN A 5 -1.06 -16.22 -1.86
CA GLN A 5 -1.57 -14.99 -2.45
C GLN A 5 -2.60 -14.38 -1.50
N SER A 6 -2.37 -13.16 -1.05
CA SER A 6 -3.33 -12.40 -0.26
C SER A 6 -3.92 -11.29 -1.10
N TYR A 7 -5.20 -11.02 -0.89
CA TYR A 7 -5.86 -9.84 -1.43
C TYR A 7 -5.88 -8.76 -0.36
N GLU A 8 -5.52 -7.56 -0.73
CA GLU A 8 -5.76 -6.33 0.01
C GLU A 8 -7.01 -5.68 -0.54
N ILE A 9 -7.94 -5.36 0.34
CA ILE A 9 -9.19 -4.69 0.02
C ILE A 9 -9.23 -3.40 0.82
N GLU A 10 -9.26 -2.27 0.13
CA GLU A 10 -9.18 -0.97 0.79
C GLU A 10 -10.15 0.06 0.21
N ILE A 11 -10.68 0.90 1.09
CA ILE A 11 -11.35 2.16 0.76
C ILE A 11 -10.54 3.30 1.33
N ARG A 12 -10.61 4.46 0.69
CA ARG A 12 -9.86 5.65 1.11
C ARG A 12 -10.62 6.93 0.93
N PHE A 13 -10.28 7.91 1.78
CA PHE A 13 -10.76 9.28 1.70
C PHE A 13 -9.69 10.25 2.23
N CYS A 14 -9.85 11.54 1.95
CA CYS A 14 -9.00 12.59 2.51
C CYS A 14 -9.69 13.30 3.67
N ALA A 15 -8.87 13.77 4.62
CA ALA A 15 -9.29 14.63 5.72
C ALA A 15 -8.31 15.79 5.89
N SER A 16 -8.79 16.92 6.40
CA SER A 16 -7.98 18.12 6.64
C SER A 16 -7.11 18.01 7.89
N SER A 17 -7.49 17.14 8.83
CA SER A 17 -6.74 16.92 10.08
C SER A 17 -7.04 15.54 10.67
N PRO A 18 -6.18 15.05 11.58
CA PRO A 18 -6.44 13.84 12.36
C PRO A 18 -7.73 13.95 13.20
N GLU A 19 -8.03 15.13 13.75
CA GLU A 19 -9.22 15.38 14.57
C GLU A 19 -10.50 15.21 13.75
N GLU A 20 -10.51 15.62 12.49
CA GLU A 20 -11.62 15.34 11.57
C GLU A 20 -11.83 13.84 11.40
N VAL A 21 -10.74 13.06 11.24
CA VAL A 21 -10.84 11.60 11.13
C VAL A 21 -11.42 10.98 12.38
N TYR A 22 -10.98 11.43 13.57
CA TYR A 22 -11.46 10.91 14.86
C TYR A 22 -12.93 11.26 15.11
N ALA A 23 -13.39 12.40 14.63
CA ALA A 23 -14.80 12.79 14.68
C ALA A 23 -15.67 11.93 13.75
N LEU A 24 -15.18 11.59 12.55
CA LEU A 24 -15.87 10.72 11.60
C LEU A 24 -15.85 9.25 12.03
N LEU A 25 -14.72 8.78 12.54
CA LEU A 25 -14.45 7.39 12.90
C LEU A 25 -13.98 7.30 14.36
N PRO A 26 -14.90 7.25 15.36
CA PRO A 26 -14.51 7.31 16.78
C PRO A 26 -13.57 6.20 17.24
N PHE A 27 -13.54 5.07 16.53
CA PHE A 27 -12.63 3.95 16.83
C PHE A 27 -11.21 4.17 16.30
N PHE A 28 -11.01 5.13 15.41
CA PHE A 28 -9.79 5.25 14.62
C PHE A 28 -8.58 5.63 15.48
N GLU A 29 -8.72 6.62 16.36
CA GLU A 29 -7.63 7.07 17.24
C GLU A 29 -7.07 5.92 18.09
N GLN A 30 -7.97 5.11 18.68
CA GLN A 30 -7.61 4.00 19.55
C GLN A 30 -6.89 2.87 18.80
N SER A 31 -7.08 2.76 17.49
CA SER A 31 -6.45 1.74 16.66
C SER A 31 -5.01 2.08 16.28
N LEU A 32 -4.63 3.37 16.27
CA LEU A 32 -3.37 3.83 15.70
C LEU A 32 -2.16 3.58 16.60
N ARG A 33 -1.05 3.19 15.97
CA ARG A 33 0.27 3.05 16.58
C ARG A 33 1.09 4.34 16.41
N ALA A 34 2.31 4.33 16.94
CA ALA A 34 3.28 5.40 16.74
C ALA A 34 3.56 5.65 15.24
N PRO A 35 3.81 6.91 14.86
CA PRO A 35 4.09 7.25 13.48
C PRO A 35 5.38 6.59 12.99
N LYS A 36 5.39 6.19 11.71
CA LYS A 36 6.55 5.65 11.00
C LYS A 36 6.84 6.50 9.77
N ARG A 37 8.09 6.85 9.57
CA ARG A 37 8.56 7.48 8.34
C ARG A 37 8.87 6.42 7.30
N TRP A 38 8.48 6.69 6.09
CA TRP A 38 8.75 5.81 4.96
C TRP A 38 9.09 6.61 3.71
N ALA A 39 9.71 5.94 2.76
CA ALA A 39 9.86 6.42 1.40
C ALA A 39 9.73 5.23 0.45
N THR A 40 9.31 5.50 -0.79
CA THR A 40 9.16 4.47 -1.80
C THR A 40 9.55 4.99 -3.17
N ASP A 41 10.16 4.10 -3.95
CA ASP A 41 10.40 4.27 -5.36
C ASP A 41 9.47 3.33 -6.12
N ILE A 42 8.65 3.88 -7.03
CA ILE A 42 7.90 3.07 -7.99
C ILE A 42 8.83 2.79 -9.18
N ILE A 43 8.98 1.52 -9.51
CA ILE A 43 9.92 1.05 -10.51
C ILE A 43 9.20 0.31 -11.64
N GLY A 44 9.75 0.36 -12.86
CA GLY A 44 9.19 -0.30 -14.03
C GLY A 44 7.93 0.40 -14.57
N ARG A 45 8.10 1.53 -15.26
CA ARG A 45 7.01 2.34 -15.80
C ARG A 45 6.06 1.54 -16.70
N ASP A 46 6.59 0.70 -17.59
CA ASP A 46 5.79 -0.13 -18.50
C ASP A 46 4.89 -1.10 -17.73
N LEU A 47 5.40 -1.66 -16.62
CA LEU A 47 4.60 -2.52 -15.73
C LEU A 47 3.48 -1.73 -15.08
N TYR A 48 3.79 -0.52 -14.58
CA TYR A 48 2.81 0.36 -13.95
C TYR A 48 1.68 0.75 -14.91
N GLU A 49 1.98 1.09 -16.15
CA GLU A 49 1.00 1.44 -17.18
C GLU A 49 0.06 0.27 -17.56
N THR A 50 0.40 -0.97 -17.18
CA THR A 50 -0.50 -2.14 -17.28
C THR A 50 -1.40 -2.34 -16.04
N GLY A 51 -1.42 -1.39 -15.12
CA GLY A 51 -2.22 -1.46 -13.88
C GLY A 51 -1.60 -2.31 -12.76
N ARG A 52 -0.31 -2.66 -12.89
CA ARG A 52 0.46 -3.35 -11.85
C ARG A 52 1.39 -2.37 -11.16
N LEU A 53 1.71 -2.63 -9.91
CA LEU A 53 2.62 -1.77 -9.16
C LEU A 53 3.79 -2.61 -8.62
N LEU A 54 5.01 -2.17 -8.93
CA LEU A 54 6.23 -2.69 -8.33
C LEU A 54 6.93 -1.54 -7.59
N ARG A 55 7.29 -1.78 -6.33
CA ARG A 55 7.86 -0.73 -5.48
C ARG A 55 9.04 -1.22 -4.65
N LEU A 56 10.04 -0.36 -4.52
CA LEU A 56 11.09 -0.47 -3.51
C LEU A 56 10.75 0.46 -2.36
N GLY A 57 10.38 -0.11 -1.21
CA GLY A 57 10.04 0.62 -0.01
C GLY A 57 11.22 0.69 0.96
N ARG A 58 11.27 1.77 1.74
CA ARG A 58 12.15 1.87 2.92
C ARG A 58 11.38 2.45 4.09
N THR A 59 11.49 1.79 5.23
CA THR A 59 10.94 2.27 6.50
C THR A 59 12.09 2.74 7.38
N LEU A 60 11.97 3.98 7.85
CA LEU A 60 12.98 4.62 8.67
C LEU A 60 12.59 4.49 10.14
N SER A 61 13.42 3.88 10.95
CA SER A 61 13.31 3.85 12.39
C SER A 61 14.62 4.38 13.02
N PRO A 62 14.63 4.81 14.30
CA PRO A 62 15.83 5.35 14.91
C PRO A 62 17.06 4.43 14.84
N ASP A 63 16.82 3.13 14.94
CA ASP A 63 17.88 2.13 15.06
C ASP A 63 18.22 1.42 13.75
N ARG A 64 17.30 1.43 12.76
CA ARG A 64 17.46 0.63 11.55
C ARG A 64 16.60 1.16 10.41
N THR A 65 17.15 1.19 9.19
CA THR A 65 16.37 1.28 7.96
C THR A 65 16.05 -0.13 7.47
N ARG A 66 14.78 -0.38 7.15
CA ARG A 66 14.34 -1.63 6.51
C ARG A 66 13.96 -1.37 5.08
N TYR A 67 14.34 -2.27 4.20
CA TYR A 67 14.00 -2.23 2.79
C TYR A 67 13.02 -3.35 2.45
N SER A 68 12.07 -3.05 1.59
CA SER A 68 11.07 -3.99 1.13
C SER A 68 10.90 -3.92 -0.38
N LEU A 69 10.55 -5.05 -0.97
CA LEU A 69 10.05 -5.17 -2.33
C LEU A 69 8.54 -5.43 -2.22
N GLY A 70 7.75 -4.65 -2.92
CA GLY A 70 6.29 -4.80 -2.93
C GLY A 70 5.78 -4.92 -4.36
N TYR A 71 4.79 -5.78 -4.56
CA TYR A 71 4.10 -5.94 -5.82
C TYR A 71 2.60 -5.96 -5.60
N LYS A 72 1.87 -5.18 -6.38
CA LYS A 72 0.40 -5.23 -6.45
C LYS A 72 -0.04 -5.60 -7.86
N GLY A 73 -0.94 -6.56 -7.96
CA GLY A 73 -1.62 -6.92 -9.21
C GLY A 73 -2.61 -5.84 -9.68
N PRO A 74 -3.31 -6.09 -10.81
CA PRO A 74 -4.36 -5.19 -11.28
C PRO A 74 -5.49 -5.06 -10.26
N ASP A 75 -6.14 -3.89 -10.23
CA ASP A 75 -7.33 -3.70 -9.41
C ASP A 75 -8.54 -4.45 -9.98
N LEU A 76 -9.15 -5.26 -9.14
CA LEU A 76 -10.33 -6.09 -9.46
C LEU A 76 -11.61 -5.56 -8.78
N GLY A 77 -11.50 -4.48 -8.01
CA GLY A 77 -12.60 -3.93 -7.22
C GLY A 77 -13.61 -3.11 -8.03
N THR A 78 -14.72 -2.77 -7.39
CA THR A 78 -15.77 -1.91 -7.95
C THR A 78 -16.02 -0.68 -7.08
N VAL A 79 -16.11 -0.84 -5.78
CA VAL A 79 -16.27 0.22 -4.77
C VAL A 79 -14.95 0.42 -4.03
N ALA A 80 -14.39 -0.64 -3.49
CA ALA A 80 -13.05 -0.66 -2.92
C ALA A 80 -12.01 -1.06 -3.97
N ASN A 81 -10.72 -0.78 -3.73
CA ASN A 81 -9.66 -1.44 -4.49
C ASN A 81 -9.53 -2.88 -3.98
N ILE A 82 -9.43 -3.84 -4.89
CA ILE A 82 -9.13 -5.24 -4.61
C ILE A 82 -7.90 -5.63 -5.41
N ARG A 83 -6.78 -5.83 -4.74
CA ARG A 83 -5.52 -6.19 -5.40
C ARG A 83 -4.89 -7.41 -4.75
N GLN A 84 -4.31 -8.27 -5.55
CA GLN A 84 -3.32 -9.21 -5.04
C GLN A 84 -2.08 -8.44 -4.64
N GLU A 85 -1.61 -8.62 -3.41
CA GLU A 85 -0.42 -7.96 -2.90
C GLU A 85 0.59 -8.96 -2.34
N TRP A 86 1.87 -8.69 -2.62
CA TRP A 86 3.03 -9.34 -2.04
C TRP A 86 3.98 -8.29 -1.49
N GLY A 87 4.44 -8.51 -0.29
CA GLY A 87 5.46 -7.70 0.35
C GLY A 87 6.57 -8.58 0.91
N GLU A 88 7.82 -8.29 0.55
CA GLU A 88 8.99 -9.05 0.96
C GLU A 88 10.03 -8.12 1.58
N GLU A 89 10.57 -8.48 2.74
CA GLU A 89 11.71 -7.75 3.33
C GLU A 89 12.99 -8.17 2.58
N ILE A 90 13.75 -7.18 2.11
CA ILE A 90 14.98 -7.38 1.33
C ILE A 90 16.20 -6.70 1.95
N THR A 91 16.11 -6.28 3.21
CA THR A 91 17.17 -5.54 3.93
C THR A 91 18.50 -6.29 3.94
N ASP A 92 18.47 -7.56 4.23
CA ASP A 92 19.63 -8.44 4.33
C ASP A 92 19.73 -9.41 3.11
N GLY A 93 19.16 -9.01 1.97
CA GLY A 93 18.97 -9.88 0.81
C GLY A 93 17.65 -10.64 0.88
N ILE A 94 17.46 -11.59 0.00
CA ILE A 94 16.26 -12.44 -0.05
C ILE A 94 16.58 -13.81 -0.59
N GLY A 95 15.95 -14.84 -0.02
CA GLY A 95 15.92 -16.19 -0.54
C GLY A 95 14.49 -16.59 -0.91
N ALA A 96 14.27 -17.12 -2.09
CA ALA A 96 12.98 -17.59 -2.58
C ALA A 96 11.89 -16.50 -2.72
N SER A 97 12.23 -15.37 -3.36
CA SER A 97 11.28 -14.29 -3.66
C SER A 97 10.20 -14.72 -4.67
N ALA A 98 8.95 -14.66 -4.26
CA ALA A 98 7.81 -14.87 -5.14
C ALA A 98 7.64 -13.70 -6.14
N ILE A 99 7.96 -12.47 -5.71
CA ILE A 99 7.90 -11.28 -6.57
C ILE A 99 8.93 -11.38 -7.70
N LEU A 100 10.20 -11.65 -7.39
CA LEU A 100 11.25 -11.77 -8.39
C LEU A 100 10.98 -12.92 -9.36
N ALA A 101 10.50 -14.06 -8.86
CA ALA A 101 10.09 -15.19 -9.70
C ALA A 101 8.94 -14.81 -10.65
N THR A 102 7.95 -14.03 -10.20
CA THR A 102 6.86 -13.52 -11.04
C THR A 102 7.36 -12.59 -12.15
N LEU A 103 8.46 -11.88 -11.90
CA LEU A 103 9.14 -11.01 -12.89
C LEU A 103 10.10 -11.78 -13.82
N GLY A 104 10.23 -13.11 -13.65
CA GLY A 104 11.16 -13.95 -14.44
C GLY A 104 12.63 -13.79 -14.03
N LEU A 105 12.90 -13.29 -12.82
CA LEU A 105 14.23 -13.13 -12.27
C LEU A 105 14.60 -14.31 -11.35
N ALA A 106 15.90 -14.44 -11.01
CA ALA A 106 16.31 -15.35 -9.96
C ALA A 106 15.60 -14.98 -8.65
N ALA A 107 15.26 -16.00 -7.86
CA ALA A 107 14.45 -15.80 -6.65
C ALA A 107 15.30 -15.49 -5.40
N ASP A 108 16.62 -15.58 -5.47
CA ASP A 108 17.52 -15.41 -4.35
C ASP A 108 18.65 -14.42 -4.66
N TYR A 109 18.90 -13.52 -3.73
CA TYR A 109 19.99 -12.53 -3.80
C TYR A 109 20.54 -12.27 -2.39
N PRO A 110 21.85 -12.24 -2.21
CA PRO A 110 22.48 -12.20 -0.88
C PRO A 110 22.41 -10.83 -0.20
N THR A 111 22.09 -9.76 -0.93
CA THR A 111 22.06 -8.38 -0.40
C THR A 111 20.98 -7.55 -1.07
N TYR A 112 20.56 -6.46 -0.38
CA TYR A 112 19.68 -5.44 -0.95
C TYR A 112 20.20 -4.89 -2.29
N SER A 113 21.49 -4.56 -2.38
CA SER A 113 22.08 -4.02 -3.62
C SER A 113 21.98 -5.01 -4.77
N ALA A 114 22.20 -6.30 -4.54
CA ALA A 114 22.06 -7.33 -5.55
C ALA A 114 20.63 -7.46 -6.09
N VAL A 115 19.62 -7.29 -5.23
CA VAL A 115 18.20 -7.22 -5.66
C VAL A 115 17.98 -6.01 -6.57
N VAL A 116 18.43 -4.82 -6.14
CA VAL A 116 18.25 -3.57 -6.90
C VAL A 116 18.99 -3.63 -8.25
N ASP A 117 20.19 -4.16 -8.26
CA ASP A 117 20.98 -4.33 -9.51
C ASP A 117 20.27 -5.27 -10.49
N ALA A 118 19.74 -6.38 -10.01
CA ALA A 118 19.00 -7.33 -10.85
C ALA A 118 17.72 -6.72 -11.43
N LEU A 119 16.95 -6.00 -10.62
CA LEU A 119 15.75 -5.26 -11.07
C LEU A 119 16.13 -4.22 -12.13
N THR A 120 17.17 -3.44 -11.88
CA THR A 120 17.66 -2.41 -12.81
C THR A 120 18.12 -3.00 -14.14
N GLN A 121 18.89 -4.10 -14.12
CA GLN A 121 19.36 -4.81 -15.31
C GLN A 121 18.19 -5.39 -16.12
N ALA A 122 17.10 -5.77 -15.45
CA ALA A 122 15.86 -6.24 -16.09
C ALA A 122 14.96 -5.08 -16.59
N GLY A 123 15.38 -3.82 -16.44
CA GLY A 123 14.62 -2.65 -16.90
C GLY A 123 13.63 -2.06 -15.89
N TYR A 124 13.56 -2.62 -14.68
CA TYR A 124 12.71 -2.07 -13.63
C TYR A 124 13.43 -0.91 -12.91
N THR A 125 13.54 0.22 -13.58
CA THR A 125 14.18 1.43 -13.04
C THR A 125 13.17 2.32 -12.32
N PRO A 126 13.58 3.09 -11.28
CA PRO A 126 12.74 4.09 -10.63
C PRO A 126 12.28 5.16 -11.61
N PHE A 127 10.99 5.52 -11.55
CA PHE A 127 10.41 6.62 -12.35
C PHE A 127 9.52 7.57 -11.53
N MET A 128 9.08 7.16 -10.34
CA MET A 128 8.42 8.02 -9.36
C MET A 128 9.01 7.75 -7.97
N HIS A 129 9.10 8.82 -7.18
CA HIS A 129 9.56 8.76 -5.80
C HIS A 129 8.65 9.60 -4.91
N PHE A 130 8.26 9.08 -3.76
CA PHE A 130 7.56 9.83 -2.73
C PHE A 130 7.83 9.26 -1.34
N ALA A 131 7.59 10.10 -0.33
CA ALA A 131 7.84 9.77 1.06
C ALA A 131 6.73 10.35 1.94
N GLY A 132 6.61 9.81 3.13
CA GLY A 132 5.59 10.27 4.05
C GLY A 132 5.75 9.75 5.46
N VAL A 133 4.71 10.00 6.24
CA VAL A 133 4.57 9.51 7.61
C VAL A 133 3.24 8.77 7.70
N ASP A 134 3.29 7.51 8.14
CA ASP A 134 2.10 6.69 8.38
C ASP A 134 1.92 6.44 9.87
N ARG A 135 0.68 6.46 10.30
CA ARG A 135 0.22 5.84 11.55
C ARG A 135 -0.66 4.66 11.17
N LEU A 136 -0.16 3.47 11.38
CA LEU A 136 -0.88 2.22 11.13
C LEU A 136 -1.60 1.76 12.38
N GLY A 137 -2.74 1.10 12.21
CA GLY A 137 -3.51 0.57 13.30
C GLY A 137 -4.27 -0.70 12.95
N TYR A 138 -4.94 -1.24 13.96
CA TYR A 138 -5.83 -2.37 13.80
C TYR A 138 -6.98 -2.29 14.80
N TYR A 139 -8.20 -2.32 14.30
CA TYR A 139 -9.41 -2.33 15.11
C TYR A 139 -10.04 -3.72 15.10
N ALA A 140 -9.76 -4.48 16.15
CA ALA A 140 -10.14 -5.89 16.28
C ALA A 140 -11.65 -6.16 16.14
N PRO A 141 -12.58 -5.33 16.70
CA PRO A 141 -14.01 -5.60 16.59
C PRO A 141 -14.52 -5.69 15.14
N LEU A 142 -13.92 -4.97 14.22
CA LEU A 142 -14.28 -5.01 12.80
C LEU A 142 -13.30 -5.82 11.93
N ASN A 143 -12.23 -6.37 12.52
CA ASN A 143 -11.10 -6.98 11.79
C ASN A 143 -10.58 -6.03 10.72
N LEU A 144 -10.32 -4.77 11.09
CA LEU A 144 -10.06 -3.67 10.19
C LEU A 144 -8.67 -3.10 10.45
N HIS A 145 -7.83 -3.08 9.43
CA HIS A 145 -6.60 -2.29 9.44
C HIS A 145 -6.93 -0.83 9.11
N THR A 146 -6.26 0.07 9.80
CA THR A 146 -6.45 1.52 9.66
C THR A 146 -5.12 2.18 9.36
N LYS A 147 -5.13 3.17 8.48
CA LYS A 147 -3.93 3.93 8.13
C LYS A 147 -4.26 5.41 8.01
N LEU A 148 -3.48 6.23 8.68
CA LEU A 148 -3.45 7.68 8.53
C LEU A 148 -2.10 8.05 7.92
N CYS A 149 -2.11 8.51 6.69
CA CYS A 149 -0.92 8.85 5.92
C CYS A 149 -0.85 10.34 5.64
N GLN A 150 0.32 10.91 5.83
CA GLN A 150 0.67 12.26 5.39
C GLN A 150 1.78 12.15 4.34
N CYS A 151 1.47 12.61 3.12
CA CYS A 151 2.40 12.63 1.99
C CYS A 151 2.23 13.94 1.21
N GLU A 152 3.05 14.94 1.53
CA GLU A 152 2.96 16.29 0.98
C GLU A 152 3.07 16.33 -0.56
N ALA A 153 3.90 15.47 -1.13
CA ALA A 153 4.08 15.39 -2.59
C ALA A 153 2.79 15.03 -3.36
N ILE A 154 1.80 14.47 -2.67
CA ILE A 154 0.57 13.93 -3.28
C ILE A 154 -0.67 14.68 -2.80
N LEU A 155 -0.74 14.99 -1.50
CA LEU A 155 -1.97 15.38 -0.80
C LEU A 155 -1.94 16.82 -0.30
N ASP A 156 -0.87 17.56 -0.60
CA ASP A 156 -0.64 18.90 -0.08
C ASP A 156 -0.69 18.88 1.48
N GLU A 157 -1.61 19.60 2.11
CA GLU A 157 -1.77 19.62 3.57
C GLU A 157 -2.80 18.62 4.10
N GLN A 158 -3.31 17.72 3.25
CA GLN A 158 -4.34 16.75 3.64
C GLN A 158 -3.73 15.43 4.14
N TYR A 159 -4.56 14.69 4.87
CA TYR A 159 -4.27 13.33 5.32
C TYR A 159 -5.06 12.32 4.48
N LEU A 160 -4.38 11.28 4.02
CA LEU A 160 -5.03 10.12 3.45
C LEU A 160 -5.42 9.16 4.59
N VAL A 161 -6.65 8.73 4.55
CA VAL A 161 -7.19 7.71 5.44
C VAL A 161 -7.48 6.46 4.61
N GLU A 162 -6.97 5.32 5.05
CA GLU A 162 -7.25 4.02 4.44
C GLU A 162 -7.87 3.10 5.50
N LEU A 163 -8.92 2.41 5.10
CA LEU A 163 -9.55 1.31 5.82
C LEU A 163 -9.38 0.05 4.98
N GLU A 164 -8.73 -0.96 5.55
CA GLU A 164 -8.25 -2.12 4.82
C GLU A 164 -8.67 -3.42 5.48
N MET A 165 -9.01 -4.41 4.67
CA MET A 165 -9.22 -5.80 5.06
C MET A 165 -8.38 -6.71 4.17
N GLY A 166 -7.89 -7.83 4.75
CA GLY A 166 -7.21 -8.88 4.01
C GLY A 166 -8.15 -10.03 3.68
N ALA A 167 -7.86 -10.73 2.58
CA ALA A 167 -8.57 -11.94 2.19
C ALA A 167 -7.62 -12.97 1.54
N SER A 168 -7.95 -14.26 1.64
CA SER A 168 -7.17 -15.37 1.07
C SER A 168 -7.71 -15.82 -0.30
N SER A 169 -8.88 -15.35 -0.69
CA SER A 169 -9.53 -15.69 -1.96
C SER A 169 -10.31 -14.48 -2.52
N LEU A 170 -10.58 -14.51 -3.82
CA LEU A 170 -11.39 -13.46 -4.46
C LEU A 170 -12.83 -13.43 -3.91
N ALA A 171 -13.39 -14.57 -3.52
CA ALA A 171 -14.72 -14.63 -2.92
C ALA A 171 -14.75 -13.92 -1.56
N GLU A 172 -13.74 -14.16 -0.71
CA GLU A 172 -13.56 -13.45 0.56
C GLU A 172 -13.28 -11.96 0.34
N ALA A 173 -12.51 -11.60 -0.69
CA ALA A 173 -12.23 -10.22 -1.05
C ALA A 173 -13.53 -9.46 -1.43
N ARG A 174 -14.42 -10.09 -2.19
CA ARG A 174 -15.74 -9.51 -2.49
C ARG A 174 -16.62 -9.34 -1.25
N ALA A 175 -16.58 -10.29 -0.31
CA ALA A 175 -17.27 -10.15 0.96
C ALA A 175 -16.67 -9.01 1.83
N ALA A 176 -15.36 -8.85 1.82
CA ALA A 176 -14.67 -7.75 2.49
C ALA A 176 -15.01 -6.38 1.85
N GLU A 177 -15.08 -6.29 0.51
CA GLU A 177 -15.55 -5.09 -0.21
C GLU A 177 -16.94 -4.66 0.26
N ALA A 178 -17.89 -5.60 0.33
CA ALA A 178 -19.24 -5.31 0.83
C ALA A 178 -19.26 -4.84 2.30
N ARG A 179 -18.38 -5.39 3.13
CA ARG A 179 -18.24 -4.94 4.53
C ARG A 179 -17.66 -3.54 4.63
N LEU A 180 -16.63 -3.21 3.84
CA LEU A 180 -16.05 -1.87 3.80
C LEU A 180 -17.07 -0.85 3.28
N GLN A 181 -17.89 -1.22 2.30
CA GLN A 181 -18.99 -0.38 1.82
C GLN A 181 -20.00 -0.13 2.94
N ALA A 182 -20.41 -1.14 3.69
CA ALA A 182 -21.34 -0.97 4.83
C ALA A 182 -20.75 -0.06 5.92
N ILE A 183 -19.45 -0.17 6.20
CA ILE A 183 -18.75 0.75 7.11
C ILE A 183 -18.78 2.18 6.56
N ALA A 184 -18.52 2.38 5.27
CA ALA A 184 -18.55 3.70 4.65
C ALA A 184 -19.96 4.32 4.71
N GLU A 185 -21.01 3.54 4.54
CA GLU A 185 -22.41 3.98 4.68
C GLU A 185 -22.76 4.33 6.13
N GLU A 186 -22.40 3.48 7.10
CA GLU A 186 -22.62 3.69 8.54
C GLU A 186 -21.99 4.99 9.05
N TYR A 187 -20.77 5.29 8.60
CA TYR A 187 -20.01 6.48 9.00
C TYR A 187 -20.13 7.66 8.03
N HIS A 188 -21.06 7.62 7.07
CA HIS A 188 -21.34 8.69 6.10
C HIS A 188 -20.11 9.11 5.27
N LEU A 189 -19.27 8.15 4.89
CA LEU A 189 -18.06 8.37 4.12
C LEU A 189 -18.26 8.24 2.60
N THR A 190 -19.39 7.70 2.14
CA THR A 190 -19.62 7.29 0.74
C THR A 190 -19.28 8.40 -0.26
N GLU A 191 -19.73 9.64 0.01
CA GLU A 191 -19.49 10.80 -0.85
C GLU A 191 -18.01 11.30 -0.83
N ARG A 192 -17.22 10.82 0.12
CA ARG A 192 -15.81 11.20 0.29
C ARG A 192 -14.85 10.20 -0.33
N LEU A 193 -15.34 9.00 -0.67
CA LEU A 193 -14.47 7.93 -1.17
C LEU A 193 -13.91 8.26 -2.55
N PHE A 194 -12.65 7.92 -2.74
CA PHE A 194 -12.02 7.90 -4.06
C PHE A 194 -11.16 6.65 -4.21
N ARG A 195 -10.90 6.24 -5.45
CA ARG A 195 -10.21 4.99 -5.75
C ARG A 195 -8.74 5.13 -6.08
N ASP A 196 -8.31 6.34 -6.48
CA ASP A 196 -6.93 6.56 -6.90
C ASP A 196 -5.97 6.34 -5.74
N GLU A 197 -5.03 5.43 -5.92
CA GLU A 197 -3.95 5.21 -4.95
C GLU A 197 -2.94 6.35 -4.98
N PRO A 198 -2.17 6.59 -3.90
CA PRO A 198 -1.12 7.61 -3.89
C PRO A 198 -0.19 7.59 -5.12
N PRO A 199 0.30 6.43 -5.60
CA PRO A 199 1.07 6.39 -6.84
C PRO A 199 0.31 6.90 -8.07
N THR A 200 -1.01 6.64 -8.15
CA THR A 200 -1.85 7.11 -9.26
C THR A 200 -1.98 8.61 -9.25
N LEU A 201 -2.25 9.20 -8.09
CA LEU A 201 -2.31 10.66 -7.92
C LEU A 201 -0.98 11.33 -8.29
N LEU A 202 0.14 10.75 -7.87
CA LEU A 202 1.46 11.26 -8.23
C LEU A 202 1.72 11.14 -9.73
N TYR A 203 1.35 10.02 -10.34
CA TYR A 203 1.52 9.80 -11.78
C TYR A 203 0.74 10.83 -12.59
N GLN A 204 -0.52 11.08 -12.25
CA GLN A 204 -1.36 12.08 -12.88
C GLN A 204 -0.78 13.50 -12.77
N ARG A 205 -0.23 13.87 -11.60
CA ARG A 205 0.43 15.17 -11.39
C ARG A 205 1.73 15.33 -12.19
N THR A 206 2.44 14.24 -12.42
CA THR A 206 3.79 14.28 -13.03
C THR A 206 3.77 14.11 -14.54
N PHE A 207 2.85 13.30 -15.06
CA PHE A 207 2.83 12.85 -16.46
C PHE A 207 1.49 13.07 -17.17
N GLY A 208 0.44 13.51 -16.45
CA GLY A 208 -0.93 13.78 -16.94
C GLY A 208 -1.15 15.28 -17.31
#